data_c93b8ce172281b969d7633816e79a86b
#
_entry.id   c93b8ce172281b969d7633816e79a86b
#
_cell.length_a   1.000
_cell.length_b   1.000
_cell.length_c   1.000
_cell.angle_alpha   90.00
_cell.angle_beta   90.00
_cell.angle_gamma   90.00
#
_symmetry.space_group_name_H-M   'P 1'
#
loop_
_entity.id
_entity.type
_entity.pdbx_description
1 polymer ?
#
loop_
_entity_poly.entity_id
_entity_poly.type
_entity_poly.pdbx_seq_one_letter_code
_entity_poly.pdbx_strand_id
1 'polypeptide(L)'
;MVDVKNSVSKEEWETRQDLAAFYRTIPYFGWDDLIFTHISAKVPGTDDEFLINPYGFLFDEITASNLVKVNLKGKILSDTNNFINPAGFTIHSAIHEKREDAHCIVHLHSNDGVAVASLKDGLLPLSQTGMLVRSQIAYHDYEGVALFDEEKERLVKDLGEARLMILRNHGTLALSLIHI
;
A
#
# COMPACT_ATOMS: atom_id res chain seq x y z
N MET A 1 -7.33 23.80 12.59
CA MET A 1 -7.28 22.38 12.19
C MET A 1 -8.68 21.97 11.80
N VAL A 2 -8.83 21.38 10.61
CA VAL A 2 -10.13 20.83 10.18
C VAL A 2 -10.49 19.68 11.11
N ASP A 3 -11.72 19.62 11.59
CA ASP A 3 -12.22 18.49 12.37
C ASP A 3 -12.62 17.36 11.40
N VAL A 4 -11.63 16.59 10.96
CA VAL A 4 -11.79 15.50 9.99
C VAL A 4 -12.82 14.49 10.48
N LYS A 5 -12.84 14.18 11.78
CA LYS A 5 -13.76 13.21 12.36
C LYS A 5 -15.24 13.55 12.10
N ASN A 6 -15.58 14.82 12.21
CA ASN A 6 -16.96 15.29 12.01
C ASN A 6 -17.28 15.66 10.54
N SER A 7 -16.27 15.59 9.64
CA SER A 7 -16.43 15.93 8.22
C SER A 7 -16.56 14.71 7.29
N VAL A 8 -16.38 13.50 7.82
CA VAL A 8 -16.45 12.24 7.06
C VAL A 8 -17.52 11.30 7.60
N SER A 9 -17.88 10.25 6.87
CA SER A 9 -18.79 9.23 7.36
C SER A 9 -18.18 8.46 8.56
N LYS A 10 -19.02 7.80 9.34
CA LYS A 10 -18.58 6.95 10.44
C LYS A 10 -17.68 5.82 9.95
N GLU A 11 -18.05 5.19 8.85
CA GLU A 11 -17.33 4.07 8.23
C GLU A 11 -15.96 4.54 7.70
N GLU A 12 -15.87 5.71 7.06
CA GLU A 12 -14.58 6.29 6.67
C GLU A 12 -13.73 6.59 7.89
N TRP A 13 -14.31 7.13 8.98
CA TRP A 13 -13.54 7.43 10.18
C TRP A 13 -12.97 6.15 10.84
N GLU A 14 -13.77 5.07 10.91
CA GLU A 14 -13.31 3.76 11.38
C GLU A 14 -12.15 3.23 10.53
N THR A 15 -12.28 3.27 9.19
CA THR A 15 -11.20 2.90 8.27
C THR A 15 -9.94 3.74 8.48
N ARG A 16 -10.07 5.04 8.74
CA ARG A 16 -8.93 5.92 9.06
C ARG A 16 -8.24 5.51 10.36
N GLN A 17 -9.01 5.14 11.38
CA GLN A 17 -8.45 4.68 12.66
C GLN A 17 -7.69 3.36 12.49
N ASP A 18 -8.26 2.39 11.79
CA ASP A 18 -7.65 1.09 11.53
C ASP A 18 -6.38 1.23 10.69
N LEU A 19 -6.43 2.04 9.63
CA LEU A 19 -5.28 2.29 8.79
C LEU A 19 -4.15 3.00 9.56
N ALA A 20 -4.46 4.00 10.38
CA ALA A 20 -3.48 4.66 11.23
C ALA A 20 -2.88 3.72 12.29
N ALA A 21 -3.70 2.83 12.86
CA ALA A 21 -3.22 1.80 13.77
C ALA A 21 -2.27 0.82 13.05
N PHE A 22 -2.60 0.43 11.84
CA PHE A 22 -1.76 -0.44 11.02
C PHE A 22 -0.41 0.22 10.70
N TYR A 23 -0.38 1.49 10.30
CA TYR A 23 0.87 2.23 10.11
C TYR A 23 1.80 2.13 11.32
N ARG A 24 1.27 2.20 12.55
CA ARG A 24 2.04 2.12 13.79
C ARG A 24 2.61 0.73 14.08
N THR A 25 2.05 -0.33 13.49
CA THR A 25 2.61 -1.69 13.66
C THR A 25 3.91 -1.86 12.86
N ILE A 26 4.08 -1.12 11.78
CA ILE A 26 5.24 -1.27 10.88
C ILE A 26 6.56 -0.92 11.61
N PRO A 27 6.74 0.27 12.23
CA PRO A 27 7.95 0.57 13.00
C PRO A 27 8.09 -0.30 14.25
N TYR A 28 6.98 -0.78 14.86
CA TYR A 28 7.05 -1.71 15.97
C TYR A 28 7.78 -3.02 15.58
N PHE A 29 7.63 -3.49 14.35
CA PHE A 29 8.33 -4.65 13.79
C PHE A 29 9.66 -4.31 13.11
N GLY A 30 10.03 -3.02 13.01
CA GLY A 30 11.23 -2.57 12.29
C GLY A 30 11.13 -2.78 10.77
N TRP A 31 9.95 -2.61 10.20
CA TRP A 31 9.68 -2.80 8.77
C TRP A 31 9.55 -1.47 8.01
N ASP A 32 9.68 -0.36 8.70
CA ASP A 32 9.65 0.99 8.12
C ASP A 32 10.95 1.32 7.37
N ASP A 33 10.84 2.22 6.41
CA ASP A 33 11.94 2.77 5.64
C ASP A 33 11.81 4.31 5.60
N LEU A 34 12.08 4.95 6.72
CA LEU A 34 11.96 6.40 6.89
C LEU A 34 10.57 6.92 6.46
N ILE A 35 10.56 7.79 5.43
CA ILE A 35 9.33 8.37 4.85
C ILE A 35 8.86 7.62 3.60
N PHE A 36 9.57 6.56 3.22
CA PHE A 36 9.25 5.76 2.05
C PHE A 36 8.27 4.65 2.41
N THR A 37 7.74 4.03 1.36
CA THR A 37 6.68 3.03 1.46
C THR A 37 5.33 3.60 1.91
N HIS A 38 4.28 2.82 1.74
CA HIS A 38 2.93 3.31 1.91
C HIS A 38 1.94 2.16 2.08
N ILE A 39 0.88 2.46 2.79
CA ILE A 39 -0.27 1.58 2.96
C ILE A 39 -1.51 2.38 2.56
N SER A 40 -2.41 1.76 1.82
CA SER A 40 -3.67 2.40 1.45
C SER A 40 -4.88 1.54 1.79
N ALA A 41 -6.02 2.17 1.97
CA ALA A 41 -7.29 1.49 2.18
C ALA A 41 -8.41 2.16 1.39
N LYS A 42 -9.27 1.37 0.72
CA LYS A 42 -10.48 1.88 0.05
C LYS A 42 -11.38 2.57 1.06
N VAL A 43 -12.02 3.66 0.62
CA VAL A 43 -13.04 4.34 1.43
C VAL A 43 -14.36 3.57 1.30
N PRO A 44 -14.98 3.13 2.40
CA PRO A 44 -16.24 2.40 2.34
C PRO A 44 -17.35 3.22 1.65
N GLY A 45 -18.12 2.54 0.81
CA GLY A 45 -19.25 3.16 0.09
C GLY A 45 -18.85 4.01 -1.11
N THR A 46 -17.58 3.96 -1.53
CA THR A 46 -17.08 4.61 -2.75
C THR A 46 -16.38 3.60 -3.66
N ASP A 47 -16.40 3.85 -4.96
CA ASP A 47 -15.80 2.94 -5.96
C ASP A 47 -14.38 3.36 -6.34
N ASP A 48 -14.05 4.65 -6.19
CA ASP A 48 -12.84 5.26 -6.74
C ASP A 48 -12.01 6.05 -5.72
N GLU A 49 -12.34 5.97 -4.42
CA GLU A 49 -11.64 6.70 -3.37
C GLU A 49 -10.85 5.77 -2.44
N PHE A 50 -9.65 6.20 -2.05
CA PHE A 50 -8.84 5.51 -1.05
C PHE A 50 -8.06 6.49 -0.16
N LEU A 51 -7.66 6.00 1.00
CA LEU A 51 -6.83 6.69 1.98
C LEU A 51 -5.39 6.23 1.82
N ILE A 52 -4.43 7.15 1.96
CA ILE A 52 -3.00 6.88 1.93
C ILE A 52 -2.28 7.86 2.86
N ASN A 53 -1.04 7.55 3.27
CA ASN A 53 -0.25 8.46 4.12
C ASN A 53 0.14 9.76 3.39
N PRO A 54 0.23 10.87 4.13
CA PRO A 54 0.90 12.07 3.62
C PRO A 54 2.40 11.76 3.39
N TYR A 55 2.94 12.23 2.28
CA TYR A 55 4.36 12.09 1.98
C TYR A 55 5.22 12.98 2.89
N GLY A 56 6.33 12.44 3.34
CA GLY A 56 7.26 13.15 4.23
C GLY A 56 7.02 12.92 5.73
N PHE A 57 6.01 12.12 6.09
CA PHE A 57 5.73 11.71 7.47
C PHE A 57 6.31 10.32 7.75
N LEU A 58 6.86 10.15 8.96
CA LEU A 58 7.21 8.83 9.47
C LEU A 58 5.95 8.03 9.81
N PHE A 59 6.04 6.72 9.84
CA PHE A 59 4.86 5.86 10.04
C PHE A 59 4.22 6.03 11.42
N ASP A 60 5.00 6.33 12.46
CA ASP A 60 4.52 6.65 13.81
C ASP A 60 3.85 8.03 13.93
N GLU A 61 4.07 8.91 12.96
CA GLU A 61 3.40 10.22 12.87
C GLU A 61 2.04 10.15 12.15
N ILE A 62 1.70 8.99 11.54
CA ILE A 62 0.43 8.84 10.85
C ILE A 62 -0.72 8.71 11.85
N THR A 63 -1.75 9.51 11.64
CA THR A 63 -2.96 9.57 12.43
C THR A 63 -4.21 9.46 11.53
N ALA A 64 -5.35 9.09 12.11
CA ALA A 64 -6.61 9.07 11.38
C ALA A 64 -6.96 10.42 10.72
N SER A 65 -6.51 11.54 11.32
CA SER A 65 -6.81 12.89 10.84
C SER A 65 -5.86 13.37 9.75
N ASN A 66 -4.61 12.88 9.67
CA ASN A 66 -3.67 13.35 8.65
C ASN A 66 -3.60 12.46 7.41
N LEU A 67 -4.24 11.28 7.41
CA LEU A 67 -4.40 10.47 6.21
C LEU A 67 -5.07 11.28 5.08
N VAL A 68 -4.53 11.15 3.88
CA VAL A 68 -4.99 11.87 2.69
C VAL A 68 -5.97 10.98 1.93
N LYS A 69 -7.16 11.51 1.65
CA LYS A 69 -8.14 10.87 0.77
C LYS A 69 -7.90 11.34 -0.66
N VAL A 70 -7.76 10.38 -1.58
CA VAL A 70 -7.55 10.62 -3.01
C VAL A 70 -8.48 9.75 -3.84
N ASN A 71 -8.75 10.16 -5.06
CA ASN A 71 -9.43 9.30 -6.02
C ASN A 71 -8.43 8.62 -6.98
N LEU A 72 -8.90 7.65 -7.76
CA LEU A 72 -8.09 6.91 -8.75
C LEU A 72 -7.45 7.79 -9.84
N LYS A 73 -7.89 9.06 -9.98
CA LYS A 73 -7.29 10.04 -10.91
C LYS A 73 -6.21 10.92 -10.26
N GLY A 74 -5.86 10.66 -8.99
CA GLY A 74 -4.85 11.41 -8.24
C GLY A 74 -5.32 12.74 -7.67
N LYS A 75 -6.62 13.03 -7.74
CA LYS A 75 -7.17 14.24 -7.12
C LYS A 75 -7.25 14.04 -5.60
N ILE A 76 -6.62 14.93 -4.85
CA ILE A 76 -6.76 14.99 -3.39
C ILE A 76 -8.17 15.53 -3.07
N LEU A 77 -8.89 14.80 -2.24
CA LEU A 77 -10.26 15.09 -1.79
C LEU A 77 -10.31 15.56 -0.34
N SER A 78 -9.24 15.34 0.43
CA SER A 78 -9.11 15.89 1.79
C SER A 78 -8.90 17.41 1.76
N ASP A 79 -9.47 18.11 2.74
CA ASP A 79 -9.11 19.52 3.01
C ASP A 79 -7.78 19.53 3.78
N THR A 80 -6.68 19.51 3.05
CA THR A 80 -5.31 19.40 3.59
C THR A 80 -4.29 20.07 2.68
N ASN A 81 -3.19 20.54 3.29
CA ASN A 81 -2.00 20.98 2.55
C ASN A 81 -0.99 19.83 2.29
N ASN A 82 -1.29 18.64 2.77
CA ASN A 82 -0.45 17.47 2.55
C ASN A 82 -0.56 16.99 1.10
N PHE A 83 0.51 16.42 0.60
CA PHE A 83 0.57 15.76 -0.71
C PHE A 83 0.94 14.28 -0.54
N ILE A 84 0.78 13.51 -1.59
CA ILE A 84 1.06 12.07 -1.59
C ILE A 84 2.29 11.77 -2.43
N ASN A 85 2.94 10.61 -2.19
CA ASN A 85 4.03 10.13 -3.03
C ASN A 85 3.49 9.71 -4.41
N PRO A 86 3.95 10.31 -5.53
CA PRO A 86 3.47 9.94 -6.86
C PRO A 86 3.73 8.48 -7.22
N ALA A 87 4.89 7.92 -6.85
CA ALA A 87 5.21 6.51 -7.09
C ALA A 87 4.26 5.58 -6.32
N GLY A 88 4.01 5.90 -5.04
CA GLY A 88 3.04 5.18 -4.24
C GLY A 88 1.63 5.25 -4.84
N PHE A 89 1.22 6.42 -5.29
CA PHE A 89 -0.07 6.59 -5.96
C PHE A 89 -0.17 5.70 -7.21
N THR A 90 0.87 5.64 -8.06
CA THR A 90 0.88 4.84 -9.29
C THR A 90 0.61 3.36 -8.99
N ILE A 91 1.34 2.76 -8.04
CA ILE A 91 1.18 1.35 -7.66
C ILE A 91 -0.21 1.09 -7.07
N HIS A 92 -0.61 1.91 -6.07
CA HIS A 92 -1.85 1.66 -5.34
C HIS A 92 -3.10 1.92 -6.17
N SER A 93 -3.12 3.00 -6.97
CA SER A 93 -4.26 3.31 -7.84
C SER A 93 -4.48 2.23 -8.89
N ALA A 94 -3.41 1.67 -9.47
CA ALA A 94 -3.51 0.59 -10.46
C ALA A 94 -4.20 -0.65 -9.88
N ILE A 95 -3.82 -1.04 -8.66
CA ILE A 95 -4.39 -2.22 -8.01
C ILE A 95 -5.81 -1.95 -7.53
N HIS A 96 -6.06 -0.81 -6.86
CA HIS A 96 -7.42 -0.46 -6.41
C HIS A 96 -8.42 -0.37 -7.56
N GLU A 97 -7.98 0.05 -8.76
CA GLU A 97 -8.84 0.13 -9.96
C GLU A 97 -9.25 -1.25 -10.48
N LYS A 98 -8.34 -2.22 -10.45
CA LYS A 98 -8.51 -3.53 -11.13
C LYS A 98 -8.90 -4.67 -10.19
N ARG A 99 -8.68 -4.50 -8.89
CA ARG A 99 -8.90 -5.54 -7.88
C ARG A 99 -9.95 -5.07 -6.88
N GLU A 100 -11.19 -5.52 -7.06
CA GLU A 100 -12.30 -5.20 -6.14
C GLU A 100 -12.03 -5.73 -4.72
N ASP A 101 -11.38 -6.89 -4.62
CA ASP A 101 -11.02 -7.54 -3.35
C ASP A 101 -9.81 -6.90 -2.64
N ALA A 102 -9.11 -5.95 -3.25
CA ALA A 102 -8.01 -5.22 -2.63
C ALA A 102 -8.53 -4.04 -1.81
N HIS A 103 -9.09 -4.31 -0.63
CA HIS A 103 -9.56 -3.25 0.28
C HIS A 103 -8.40 -2.50 0.94
N CYS A 104 -7.29 -3.19 1.19
CA CYS A 104 -6.06 -2.61 1.69
C CYS A 104 -4.87 -3.10 0.88
N ILE A 105 -3.92 -2.22 0.63
CA ILE A 105 -2.68 -2.54 -0.07
C ILE A 105 -1.52 -2.06 0.81
N VAL A 106 -0.56 -2.95 1.02
CA VAL A 106 0.65 -2.71 1.81
C VAL A 106 1.85 -2.85 0.91
N HIS A 107 2.66 -1.82 0.81
CA HIS A 107 3.96 -1.86 0.14
C HIS A 107 5.05 -1.50 1.14
N LEU A 108 6.05 -2.38 1.30
CA LEU A 108 7.12 -2.23 2.29
C LEU A 108 8.50 -2.53 1.68
N HIS A 109 9.52 -1.87 2.24
CA HIS A 109 10.93 -2.12 1.99
C HIS A 109 11.62 -2.75 3.22
N SER A 110 10.96 -3.68 3.92
CA SER A 110 11.61 -4.36 5.04
C SER A 110 12.91 -5.03 4.58
N ASN A 111 13.94 -5.06 5.45
CA ASN A 111 15.25 -5.61 5.09
C ASN A 111 15.17 -7.03 4.52
N ASP A 112 14.39 -7.90 5.15
CA ASP A 112 14.21 -9.28 4.68
C ASP A 112 13.44 -9.33 3.35
N GLY A 113 12.42 -8.46 3.20
CA GLY A 113 11.65 -8.35 1.96
C GLY A 113 12.51 -7.91 0.79
N VAL A 114 13.33 -6.86 0.97
CA VAL A 114 14.28 -6.37 -0.04
C VAL A 114 15.34 -7.41 -0.34
N ALA A 115 15.86 -8.11 0.67
CA ALA A 115 16.83 -9.19 0.48
C ALA A 115 16.26 -10.29 -0.43
N VAL A 116 15.03 -10.75 -0.18
CA VAL A 116 14.37 -11.75 -1.02
C VAL A 116 14.05 -11.18 -2.42
N ALA A 117 13.61 -9.93 -2.51
CA ALA A 117 13.32 -9.26 -3.79
C ALA A 117 14.57 -9.13 -4.69
N SER A 118 15.74 -9.07 -4.09
CA SER A 118 17.04 -8.97 -4.79
C SER A 118 17.61 -10.34 -5.24
N LEU A 119 17.01 -11.45 -4.79
CA LEU A 119 17.44 -12.78 -5.22
C LEU A 119 16.88 -13.10 -6.61
N LYS A 120 17.73 -13.65 -7.48
CA LYS A 120 17.34 -14.11 -8.82
C LYS A 120 16.14 -15.08 -8.77
N ASP A 121 16.17 -16.03 -7.84
CA ASP A 121 15.15 -17.07 -7.70
C ASP A 121 14.00 -16.67 -6.74
N GLY A 122 14.05 -15.45 -6.20
CA GLY A 122 13.04 -14.92 -5.28
C GLY A 122 12.95 -15.73 -3.98
N LEU A 123 11.74 -15.96 -3.48
CA LEU A 123 11.50 -16.71 -2.25
C LEU A 123 11.82 -18.20 -2.44
N LEU A 124 12.90 -18.65 -1.81
CA LEU A 124 13.35 -20.06 -1.84
C LEU A 124 12.51 -20.94 -0.91
N PRO A 125 12.33 -22.23 -1.24
CA PRO A 125 11.56 -23.17 -0.43
C PRO A 125 12.37 -23.69 0.77
N LEU A 126 12.86 -22.79 1.63
CA LEU A 126 13.77 -23.12 2.74
C LEU A 126 13.07 -23.28 4.08
N SER A 127 11.82 -22.81 4.22
CA SER A 127 11.09 -22.87 5.47
C SER A 127 9.63 -23.25 5.25
N GLN A 128 9.00 -23.85 6.25
CA GLN A 128 7.57 -24.17 6.20
C GLN A 128 6.72 -22.93 5.92
N THR A 129 6.99 -21.82 6.59
CA THR A 129 6.27 -20.55 6.38
C THR A 129 6.45 -20.03 4.95
N GLY A 130 7.67 -20.05 4.41
CA GLY A 130 7.94 -19.68 3.02
C GLY A 130 7.19 -20.57 2.03
N MET A 131 7.11 -21.87 2.29
CA MET A 131 6.37 -22.82 1.44
C MET A 131 4.87 -22.55 1.42
N LEU A 132 4.27 -22.16 2.55
CA LEU A 132 2.83 -21.85 2.64
C LEU A 132 2.42 -20.67 1.74
N VAL A 133 3.27 -19.68 1.61
CA VAL A 133 2.95 -18.45 0.85
C VAL A 133 3.49 -18.49 -0.58
N ARG A 134 4.50 -19.30 -0.88
CA ARG A 134 5.23 -19.30 -2.15
C ARG A 134 4.34 -19.45 -3.39
N SER A 135 3.30 -20.28 -3.31
CA SER A 135 2.35 -20.48 -4.41
C SER A 135 1.37 -19.32 -4.62
N GLN A 136 1.35 -18.35 -3.70
CA GLN A 136 0.47 -17.19 -3.73
C GLN A 136 1.23 -15.90 -4.09
N ILE A 137 2.52 -16.01 -4.38
CA ILE A 137 3.39 -14.86 -4.69
C ILE A 137 3.50 -14.68 -6.20
N ALA A 138 3.14 -13.49 -6.67
CA ALA A 138 3.48 -12.98 -7.97
C ALA A 138 4.84 -12.26 -7.93
N TYR A 139 5.46 -12.05 -9.08
CA TYR A 139 6.70 -11.30 -9.23
C TYR A 139 6.52 -10.26 -10.33
N HIS A 140 7.02 -9.06 -10.06
CA HIS A 140 7.08 -7.99 -11.04
C HIS A 140 8.53 -7.53 -11.19
N ASP A 141 9.02 -7.44 -12.43
CA ASP A 141 10.40 -7.03 -12.72
C ASP A 141 10.57 -5.53 -12.45
N TYR A 142 11.80 -5.14 -12.06
CA TYR A 142 12.12 -3.75 -11.76
C TYR A 142 12.16 -2.89 -13.02
N GLU A 143 11.29 -1.91 -13.11
CA GLU A 143 11.19 -0.97 -14.23
C GLU A 143 11.67 0.45 -13.87
N GLY A 144 12.26 0.64 -12.70
CA GLY A 144 12.64 1.95 -12.17
C GLY A 144 11.68 2.45 -11.09
N VAL A 145 11.62 3.77 -10.93
CA VAL A 145 10.65 4.40 -10.01
C VAL A 145 9.29 4.44 -10.72
N ALA A 146 8.25 3.90 -10.08
CA ALA A 146 6.89 3.77 -10.62
C ALA A 146 6.21 5.14 -10.83
N LEU A 147 6.57 5.83 -11.91
CA LEU A 147 6.05 7.16 -12.25
C LEU A 147 5.22 7.18 -13.53
N PHE A 148 5.19 6.09 -14.28
CA PHE A 148 4.57 6.01 -15.60
C PHE A 148 3.33 5.14 -15.59
N ASP A 149 2.28 5.59 -16.29
CA ASP A 149 1.01 4.87 -16.36
C ASP A 149 1.12 3.52 -17.08
N GLU A 150 2.08 3.38 -17.99
CA GLU A 150 2.34 2.13 -18.72
C GLU A 150 2.78 0.98 -17.80
N GLU A 151 3.41 1.28 -16.67
CA GLU A 151 3.79 0.29 -15.66
C GLU A 151 2.56 -0.29 -14.95
N LYS A 152 1.51 0.51 -14.76
CA LYS A 152 0.27 0.08 -14.09
C LYS A 152 -0.33 -1.17 -14.71
N GLU A 153 -0.42 -1.22 -16.05
CA GLU A 153 -1.00 -2.35 -16.76
C GLU A 153 -0.15 -3.63 -16.57
N ARG A 154 1.18 -3.49 -16.62
CA ARG A 154 2.10 -4.63 -16.43
C ARG A 154 2.08 -5.13 -14.98
N LEU A 155 2.12 -4.21 -14.02
CA LEU A 155 2.03 -4.54 -12.59
C LEU A 155 0.77 -5.34 -12.26
N VAL A 156 -0.39 -4.89 -12.75
CA VAL A 156 -1.67 -5.57 -12.53
C VAL A 156 -1.72 -6.92 -13.26
N LYS A 157 -1.17 -6.99 -14.46
CA LYS A 157 -1.09 -8.25 -15.23
C LYS A 157 -0.22 -9.28 -14.49
N ASP A 158 0.93 -8.85 -13.99
CA ASP A 158 1.85 -9.72 -13.27
C ASP A 158 1.28 -10.15 -11.91
N LEU A 159 0.55 -9.28 -11.23
CA LEU A 159 -0.16 -9.59 -9.99
C LEU A 159 -1.24 -10.67 -10.22
N GLY A 160 -2.00 -10.58 -11.30
CA GLY A 160 -3.11 -11.51 -11.60
C GLY A 160 -4.04 -11.66 -10.42
N GLU A 161 -4.32 -12.91 -10.03
CA GLU A 161 -5.16 -13.28 -8.88
C GLU A 161 -4.37 -13.39 -7.56
N ALA A 162 -3.06 -13.18 -7.58
CA ALA A 162 -2.23 -13.28 -6.39
C ALA A 162 -2.56 -12.17 -5.39
N ARG A 163 -2.33 -12.45 -4.11
CA ARG A 163 -2.48 -11.47 -3.02
C ARG A 163 -1.17 -10.96 -2.48
N LEU A 164 -0.07 -11.60 -2.87
CA LEU A 164 1.27 -11.24 -2.48
C LEU A 164 2.09 -11.03 -3.74
N MET A 165 2.95 -10.01 -3.75
CA MET A 165 3.86 -9.76 -4.85
C MET A 165 5.24 -9.37 -4.32
N ILE A 166 6.25 -9.88 -4.97
CA ILE A 166 7.62 -9.41 -4.83
C ILE A 166 7.93 -8.50 -6.02
N LEU A 167 8.18 -7.23 -5.71
CA LEU A 167 8.71 -6.26 -6.65
C LEU A 167 10.23 -6.45 -6.68
N ARG A 168 10.76 -7.03 -7.76
CA ARG A 168 12.18 -7.40 -7.87
C ARG A 168 13.09 -6.18 -7.68
N ASN A 169 14.17 -6.36 -6.90
CA ASN A 169 15.12 -5.31 -6.53
C ASN A 169 14.49 -4.07 -5.86
N HIS A 170 13.28 -4.20 -5.31
CA HIS A 170 12.53 -3.07 -4.76
C HIS A 170 11.96 -3.41 -3.37
N GLY A 171 10.98 -4.29 -3.30
CA GLY A 171 10.33 -4.59 -2.04
C GLY A 171 9.20 -5.59 -2.17
N THR A 172 8.25 -5.53 -1.26
CA THR A 172 7.12 -6.45 -1.19
C THR A 172 5.79 -5.69 -1.25
N LEU A 173 4.77 -6.37 -1.75
CA LEU A 173 3.42 -5.88 -1.80
C LEU A 173 2.45 -6.97 -1.34
N ALA A 174 1.48 -6.60 -0.53
CA ALA A 174 0.42 -7.48 -0.08
C ALA A 174 -0.95 -6.81 -0.19
N LEU A 175 -1.94 -7.59 -0.59
CA LEU A 175 -3.34 -7.19 -0.66
C LEU A 175 -4.12 -7.89 0.45
N SER A 176 -4.97 -7.17 1.14
CA SER A 176 -5.79 -7.72 2.21
C SER A 176 -7.22 -7.21 2.16
N LEU A 177 -8.12 -8.07 2.57
CA LEU A 177 -9.36 -7.64 3.19
C LEU A 177 -8.97 -7.15 4.57
N ILE A 178 -9.06 -5.84 4.86
CA ILE A 178 -8.90 -5.40 6.25
C ILE A 178 -10.10 -5.92 7.03
N HIS A 179 -9.92 -7.09 7.60
CA HIS A 179 -10.65 -7.52 8.76
C HIS A 179 -9.59 -7.82 9.82
N ILE A 180 -9.19 -6.78 10.44
CA ILE A 180 -8.49 -6.91 11.72
C ILE A 180 -9.55 -6.86 12.81
#